data_f55333f9dae3ea68ed3e909a6bbdb81a
#
_entry.id   f55333f9dae3ea68ed3e909a6bbdb81a
#
_cell.length_a   1.000
_cell.length_b   1.000
_cell.length_c   1.000
_cell.angle_alpha   90.00
_cell.angle_beta   90.00
_cell.angle_gamma   90.00
#
_symmetry.space_group_name_H-M   'P 1'
#
loop_
_entity.id
_entity.type
_entity.pdbx_description
1 polymer ?
#
loop_
_entity_poly.entity_id
_entity_poly.type
_entity_poly.pdbx_seq_one_letter_code
_entity_poly.pdbx_strand_id
1 'polypeptide(L)'
;SALLQPVVSAWRDQGDEVHGIALAWRQADDLIDAGIDKANIRAISVFLSAVDQGTVTLSEQSVVVVDELSLLGTRQGLELLRLQADYGFRLVMIGDERQAQAIEAGPVIDLFRKALGDEAIPEILTTIRQQTERERDIAGLFREGKAALALGMKREDGTAELVAGGYRETAERVAALVRERLEANAHDPAFSLTVSAPTNMDAHRLGMAIRETRRAMGQVGPDLVTVPAADWDGTAYDLALAKGDKVRLFASTRADGERGSIGRNGSILTVRDANRQGMRLATAKGREGFVSWKTLAKDGRVRLAYGEVQTTHTAQGSTASEHIYAMPAGTKAVTGFSAYSSGTRHRQRSFMVISDGAERAEVKARRPLNDTRIIGEDDVWANAARNLSRQPVKATALDFLEKASGIERGAARAMQRGLQRMELRQRRGQVRSTLHTLFQRGREAAAARLVAERLDQAAEALEPVSARLAGLGERIGAAVERGVAEVRRLALDERGGGPVPRWPKTTGNAGAKRW
;
A
#
# COMPACT_ATOMS: atom_id res chain seq x y z
N SER A 1 7.87 -2.62 13.36
CA SER A 1 8.42 -1.65 14.36
C SER A 1 9.40 -2.28 15.33
N ALA A 2 9.09 -3.44 15.94
CA ALA A 2 9.98 -4.06 16.94
C ALA A 2 11.42 -4.33 16.46
N LEU A 3 11.60 -4.70 15.20
CA LEU A 3 12.94 -4.91 14.61
C LEU A 3 13.66 -3.61 14.29
N LEU A 4 12.93 -2.55 14.01
CA LEU A 4 13.49 -1.24 13.69
C LEU A 4 13.93 -0.48 14.94
N GLN A 5 13.26 -0.65 16.06
CA GLN A 5 13.51 0.12 17.27
C GLN A 5 14.98 0.14 17.72
N PRO A 6 15.70 -1.00 17.85
CA PRO A 6 17.10 -0.98 18.24
C PRO A 6 17.99 -0.29 17.19
N VAL A 7 17.64 -0.42 15.91
CA VAL A 7 18.42 0.18 14.81
C VAL A 7 18.21 1.69 14.77
N VAL A 8 16.97 2.16 14.94
CA VAL A 8 16.63 3.59 15.05
C VAL A 8 17.31 4.22 16.25
N SER A 9 17.32 3.53 17.40
CA SER A 9 18.03 4.00 18.59
C SER A 9 19.52 4.18 18.30
N ALA A 10 20.17 3.19 17.68
CA ALA A 10 21.59 3.25 17.35
C ALA A 10 21.94 4.41 16.39
N TRP A 11 21.10 4.69 15.40
CA TRP A 11 21.31 5.84 14.50
C TRP A 11 21.19 7.17 15.25
N ARG A 12 20.18 7.31 16.10
CA ARG A 12 19.99 8.52 16.93
C ARG A 12 21.15 8.74 17.91
N ASP A 13 21.67 7.68 18.50
CA ASP A 13 22.83 7.74 19.39
C ASP A 13 24.12 8.15 18.65
N GLN A 14 24.19 7.89 17.34
CA GLN A 14 25.25 8.38 16.45
C GLN A 14 25.05 9.84 16.00
N GLY A 15 23.92 10.47 16.34
CA GLY A 15 23.58 11.83 15.94
C GLY A 15 22.89 11.94 14.58
N ASP A 16 22.44 10.81 14.02
CA ASP A 16 21.69 10.81 12.76
C ASP A 16 20.26 11.35 12.97
N GLU A 17 19.76 12.14 12.03
CA GLU A 17 18.36 12.56 11.98
C GLU A 17 17.53 11.52 11.24
N VAL A 18 16.61 10.85 11.95
CA VAL A 18 15.81 9.76 11.39
C VAL A 18 14.43 10.26 10.99
N HIS A 19 14.06 10.09 9.70
CA HIS A 19 12.75 10.35 9.13
C HIS A 19 12.04 9.05 8.82
N GLY A 20 10.74 8.97 9.14
CA GLY A 20 9.88 7.83 8.83
C GLY A 20 8.84 8.20 7.78
N ILE A 21 8.79 7.45 6.70
CA ILE A 21 7.81 7.67 5.62
C ILE A 21 7.11 6.40 5.20
N ALA A 22 5.85 6.53 4.80
CA ALA A 22 5.07 5.46 4.17
C ALA A 22 4.10 6.06 3.15
N LEU A 23 3.38 5.21 2.39
CA LEU A 23 2.42 5.70 1.40
C LEU A 23 1.33 6.55 2.04
N ALA A 24 0.78 6.12 3.17
CA ALA A 24 -0.27 6.82 3.90
C ALA A 24 0.16 7.14 5.33
N TRP A 25 -0.41 8.22 5.87
CA TRP A 25 -0.13 8.67 7.23
C TRP A 25 -0.33 7.60 8.30
N ARG A 26 -1.35 6.75 8.15
CA ARG A 26 -1.63 5.68 9.12
C ARG A 26 -0.47 4.70 9.23
N GLN A 27 0.10 4.30 8.09
CA GLN A 27 1.26 3.40 8.03
C GLN A 27 2.52 4.10 8.56
N ALA A 28 2.69 5.38 8.21
CA ALA A 28 3.79 6.16 8.72
C ALA A 28 3.72 6.33 10.26
N ASP A 29 2.53 6.49 10.83
CA ASP A 29 2.33 6.61 12.28
C ASP A 29 2.80 5.34 13.04
N ASP A 30 2.78 4.15 12.42
CA ASP A 30 3.30 2.90 13.02
C ASP A 30 4.84 2.95 13.25
N LEU A 31 5.54 3.86 12.56
CA LEU A 31 6.98 4.10 12.76
C LEU A 31 7.30 4.88 14.05
N ILE A 32 6.30 5.50 14.70
CA ILE A 32 6.46 6.08 16.04
C ILE A 32 6.86 5.00 17.04
N ASP A 33 6.23 3.81 16.93
CA ASP A 33 6.53 2.67 17.78
C ASP A 33 7.94 2.07 17.53
N ALA A 34 8.56 2.44 16.41
CA ALA A 34 9.97 2.14 16.13
C ALA A 34 10.95 3.17 16.72
N GLY A 35 10.46 4.20 17.42
CA GLY A 35 11.29 5.22 18.07
C GLY A 35 11.62 6.43 17.17
N ILE A 36 10.98 6.57 16.01
CA ILE A 36 11.14 7.77 15.16
C ILE A 36 10.27 8.90 15.71
N ASP A 37 10.83 10.09 15.81
CA ASP A 37 10.12 11.25 16.32
C ASP A 37 8.90 11.58 15.47
N LYS A 38 7.77 11.82 16.14
CA LYS A 38 6.51 12.15 15.46
C LYS A 38 6.62 13.35 14.52
N ALA A 39 7.50 14.31 14.80
CA ALA A 39 7.76 15.47 13.95
C ALA A 39 8.41 15.07 12.62
N ASN A 40 9.13 13.94 12.59
CA ASN A 40 9.87 13.43 11.43
C ASN A 40 9.10 12.32 10.67
N ILE A 41 7.84 12.07 11.05
CA ILE A 41 6.98 11.08 10.38
C ILE A 41 6.05 11.77 9.39
N ARG A 42 5.99 11.27 8.15
CA ARG A 42 5.17 11.84 7.08
C ARG A 42 4.67 10.78 6.11
N ALA A 43 3.52 11.07 5.48
CA ALA A 43 3.18 10.38 4.23
C ALA A 43 4.17 10.81 3.13
N ILE A 44 4.54 9.91 2.23
CA ILE A 44 5.58 10.15 1.21
C ILE A 44 5.33 11.41 0.38
N SER A 45 4.09 11.66 -0.06
CA SER A 45 3.77 12.87 -0.84
C SER A 45 4.01 14.16 -0.06
N VAL A 46 3.75 14.13 1.25
CA VAL A 46 4.00 15.28 2.14
C VAL A 46 5.50 15.43 2.41
N PHE A 47 6.23 14.33 2.55
CA PHE A 47 7.68 14.35 2.72
C PHE A 47 8.36 14.95 1.49
N LEU A 48 8.04 14.47 0.28
CA LEU A 48 8.60 14.99 -0.97
C LEU A 48 8.31 16.49 -1.14
N SER A 49 7.08 16.91 -0.87
CA SER A 49 6.72 18.33 -0.90
C SER A 49 7.43 19.15 0.16
N ALA A 50 7.67 18.61 1.35
CA ALA A 50 8.37 19.30 2.43
C ALA A 50 9.86 19.49 2.12
N VAL A 51 10.49 18.53 1.45
CA VAL A 51 11.88 18.66 0.96
C VAL A 51 11.94 19.71 -0.16
N ASP A 52 11.03 19.66 -1.12
CA ASP A 52 10.95 20.64 -2.23
C ASP A 52 10.75 22.08 -1.71
N GLN A 53 9.95 22.26 -0.67
CA GLN A 53 9.71 23.55 -0.01
C GLN A 53 10.82 23.97 0.98
N GLY A 54 11.86 23.16 1.18
CA GLY A 54 12.93 23.43 2.13
C GLY A 54 12.51 23.38 3.61
N THR A 55 11.34 22.84 3.93
CA THR A 55 10.86 22.66 5.33
C THR A 55 11.39 21.39 5.97
N VAL A 56 11.91 20.46 5.19
CA VAL A 56 12.72 19.32 5.60
C VAL A 56 14.07 19.45 4.90
N THR A 57 15.12 19.46 5.67
CA THR A 57 16.51 19.52 5.17
C THR A 57 17.10 18.13 5.29
N LEU A 58 17.66 17.61 4.21
CA LEU A 58 18.33 16.32 4.16
C LEU A 58 19.84 16.49 4.01
N SER A 59 20.61 15.61 4.63
CA SER A 59 22.06 15.58 4.56
C SER A 59 22.59 14.15 4.63
N GLU A 60 23.88 13.96 4.52
CA GLU A 60 24.55 12.66 4.71
C GLU A 60 24.32 12.06 6.13
N GLN A 61 23.95 12.89 7.11
CA GLN A 61 23.58 12.47 8.47
C GLN A 61 22.09 12.18 8.62
N SER A 62 21.31 12.26 7.56
CA SER A 62 19.90 11.89 7.60
C SER A 62 19.71 10.43 7.26
N VAL A 63 18.75 9.77 7.93
CA VAL A 63 18.28 8.42 7.62
C VAL A 63 16.82 8.49 7.28
N VAL A 64 16.44 8.06 6.09
CA VAL A 64 15.03 8.00 5.65
C VAL A 64 14.59 6.55 5.62
N VAL A 65 13.68 6.19 6.52
CA VAL A 65 13.08 4.86 6.61
C VAL A 65 11.75 4.87 5.86
N VAL A 66 11.65 4.04 4.83
CA VAL A 66 10.43 3.84 4.02
C VAL A 66 9.79 2.53 4.42
N ASP A 67 8.59 2.58 4.96
CA ASP A 67 7.82 1.37 5.31
C ASP A 67 6.74 1.07 4.25
N GLU A 68 6.30 -0.19 4.19
CA GLU A 68 5.32 -0.72 3.23
C GLU A 68 5.72 -0.41 1.77
N LEU A 69 6.98 -0.63 1.42
CA LEU A 69 7.56 -0.34 0.09
C LEU A 69 6.77 -0.98 -1.07
N SER A 70 6.11 -2.11 -0.83
CA SER A 70 5.26 -2.80 -1.82
C SER A 70 4.11 -1.94 -2.35
N LEU A 71 3.69 -0.94 -1.59
CA LEU A 71 2.61 -0.01 -1.96
C LEU A 71 3.09 1.21 -2.76
N LEU A 72 4.40 1.46 -2.83
CA LEU A 72 4.95 2.57 -3.60
C LEU A 72 4.91 2.28 -5.10
N GLY A 73 4.48 3.29 -5.87
CA GLY A 73 4.64 3.31 -7.32
C GLY A 73 6.09 3.61 -7.74
N THR A 74 6.46 3.19 -8.95
CA THR A 74 7.81 3.42 -9.50
C THR A 74 8.19 4.90 -9.57
N ARG A 75 7.23 5.80 -9.78
CA ARG A 75 7.46 7.25 -9.83
C ARG A 75 7.96 7.77 -8.50
N GLN A 76 7.27 7.43 -7.41
CA GLN A 76 7.66 7.84 -6.06
C GLN A 76 9.00 7.22 -5.64
N GLY A 77 9.22 5.94 -6.00
CA GLY A 77 10.52 5.29 -5.79
C GLY A 77 11.66 6.01 -6.51
N LEU A 78 11.44 6.44 -7.76
CA LEU A 78 12.44 7.20 -8.52
C LEU A 78 12.73 8.58 -7.90
N GLU A 79 11.70 9.28 -7.42
CA GLU A 79 11.86 10.57 -6.74
C GLU A 79 12.69 10.43 -5.47
N LEU A 80 12.46 9.39 -4.66
CA LEU A 80 13.28 9.09 -3.48
C LEU A 80 14.75 8.81 -3.83
N LEU A 81 14.99 8.02 -4.89
CA LEU A 81 16.34 7.73 -5.34
C LEU A 81 17.08 8.98 -5.86
N ARG A 82 16.37 9.90 -6.52
CA ARG A 82 16.93 11.18 -6.94
C ARG A 82 17.32 12.03 -5.74
N LEU A 83 16.43 12.18 -4.77
CA LEU A 83 16.75 12.89 -3.53
C LEU A 83 17.92 12.25 -2.80
N GLN A 84 17.98 10.92 -2.74
CA GLN A 84 19.12 10.23 -2.13
C GLN A 84 20.44 10.51 -2.86
N ALA A 85 20.40 10.55 -4.19
CA ALA A 85 21.58 10.89 -4.98
C ALA A 85 22.02 12.35 -4.79
N ASP A 86 21.07 13.28 -4.61
CA ASP A 86 21.36 14.72 -4.47
C ASP A 86 21.86 15.07 -3.06
N TYR A 87 21.29 14.46 -2.02
CA TYR A 87 21.58 14.80 -0.62
C TYR A 87 22.48 13.80 0.12
N GLY A 88 22.71 12.59 -0.42
CA GLY A 88 23.61 11.59 0.14
C GLY A 88 23.10 10.89 1.40
N PHE A 89 21.83 11.08 1.79
CA PHE A 89 21.26 10.47 2.99
C PHE A 89 21.19 8.93 2.89
N ARG A 90 21.13 8.27 4.04
CA ARG A 90 20.91 6.81 4.12
C ARG A 90 19.44 6.48 3.88
N LEU A 91 19.15 5.71 2.83
CA LEU A 91 17.80 5.25 2.49
C LEU A 91 17.62 3.80 2.94
N VAL A 92 16.66 3.56 3.82
CA VAL A 92 16.29 2.23 4.35
C VAL A 92 14.87 1.91 3.91
N MET A 93 14.72 0.87 3.12
CA MET A 93 13.44 0.50 2.51
C MET A 93 12.98 -0.86 3.03
N ILE A 94 11.75 -0.91 3.54
CA ILE A 94 11.14 -2.08 4.15
C ILE A 94 9.82 -2.37 3.44
N GLY A 95 9.60 -3.61 3.10
CA GLY A 95 8.36 -4.03 2.44
C GLY A 95 8.27 -5.54 2.29
N ASP A 96 7.11 -6.01 1.91
CA ASP A 96 6.86 -7.41 1.61
C ASP A 96 6.20 -7.52 0.23
N GLU A 97 6.92 -8.03 -0.76
CA GLU A 97 6.45 -8.19 -2.15
C GLU A 97 5.27 -9.14 -2.29
N ARG A 98 5.02 -9.98 -1.28
CA ARG A 98 3.91 -10.94 -1.25
C ARG A 98 2.65 -10.35 -0.65
N GLN A 99 2.71 -9.15 -0.06
CA GLN A 99 1.55 -8.40 0.38
C GLN A 99 0.88 -7.65 -0.78
N ALA A 100 -0.23 -6.94 -0.50
CA ALA A 100 -0.92 -6.13 -1.49
C ALA A 100 0.06 -5.14 -2.13
N GLN A 101 0.01 -5.09 -3.47
CA GLN A 101 0.94 -4.29 -4.26
C GLN A 101 0.37 -2.91 -4.57
N ALA A 102 1.24 -1.97 -4.91
CA ALA A 102 0.86 -0.62 -5.37
C ALA A 102 -0.28 -0.68 -6.39
N ILE A 103 -1.24 0.25 -6.27
CA ILE A 103 -2.28 0.42 -7.31
C ILE A 103 -1.64 1.01 -8.57
N GLU A 104 -0.68 1.92 -8.38
CA GLU A 104 0.09 2.55 -9.45
C GLU A 104 1.01 1.56 -10.18
N ALA A 105 1.59 2.02 -11.28
CA ALA A 105 2.47 1.22 -12.11
C ALA A 105 3.76 0.82 -11.38
N GLY A 106 4.18 -0.41 -11.57
CA GLY A 106 5.47 -0.98 -11.25
C GLY A 106 5.58 -1.63 -9.88
N PRO A 107 6.22 -2.81 -9.83
CA PRO A 107 6.62 -3.49 -8.60
C PRO A 107 8.01 -2.98 -8.18
N VAL A 108 8.07 -1.98 -7.32
CA VAL A 108 9.33 -1.32 -6.93
C VAL A 108 10.33 -2.32 -6.33
N ILE A 109 9.87 -3.25 -5.48
CA ILE A 109 10.74 -4.27 -4.86
C ILE A 109 11.34 -5.20 -5.93
N ASP A 110 10.53 -5.65 -6.89
CA ASP A 110 11.00 -6.49 -7.99
C ASP A 110 12.03 -5.77 -8.88
N LEU A 111 11.83 -4.47 -9.12
CA LEU A 111 12.81 -3.63 -9.81
C LEU A 111 14.15 -3.55 -9.05
N PHE A 112 14.11 -3.42 -7.72
CA PHE A 112 15.33 -3.44 -6.92
C PHE A 112 16.01 -4.81 -6.95
N ARG A 113 15.26 -5.92 -6.88
CA ARG A 113 15.82 -7.27 -7.03
C ARG A 113 16.53 -7.45 -8.37
N LYS A 114 15.89 -7.04 -9.46
CA LYS A 114 16.48 -7.10 -10.80
C LYS A 114 17.72 -6.23 -10.94
N ALA A 115 17.77 -5.12 -10.23
CA ALA A 115 18.88 -4.18 -10.29
C ALA A 115 20.08 -4.57 -9.43
N LEU A 116 19.82 -5.02 -8.22
CA LEU A 116 20.83 -5.27 -7.19
C LEU A 116 21.23 -6.74 -7.07
N GLY A 117 20.36 -7.66 -7.51
CA GLY A 117 20.43 -9.08 -7.25
C GLY A 117 19.78 -9.47 -5.91
N ASP A 118 19.34 -10.72 -5.83
CA ASP A 118 18.62 -11.23 -4.65
C ASP A 118 19.45 -11.17 -3.37
N GLU A 119 20.76 -11.39 -3.49
CA GLU A 119 21.70 -11.37 -2.34
C GLU A 119 21.81 -10.00 -1.65
N ALA A 120 21.50 -8.91 -2.37
CA ALA A 120 21.55 -7.54 -1.83
C ALA A 120 20.31 -7.16 -1.02
N ILE A 121 19.27 -8.00 -1.04
CA ILE A 121 17.99 -7.72 -0.36
C ILE A 121 17.77 -8.80 0.71
N PRO A 122 18.15 -8.54 1.97
CA PRO A 122 17.96 -9.50 3.05
C PRO A 122 16.47 -9.70 3.34
N GLU A 123 16.07 -10.96 3.58
CA GLU A 123 14.69 -11.33 3.88
C GLU A 123 14.54 -11.80 5.33
N ILE A 124 13.46 -11.32 5.97
CA ILE A 124 13.03 -11.80 7.28
C ILE A 124 11.71 -12.52 7.09
N LEU A 125 11.75 -13.85 7.06
CA LEU A 125 10.60 -14.69 6.71
C LEU A 125 9.78 -15.12 7.92
N THR A 126 10.36 -15.10 9.12
CA THR A 126 9.67 -15.52 10.35
C THR A 126 8.71 -14.44 10.82
N THR A 127 7.42 -14.76 10.82
CA THR A 127 6.40 -13.87 11.39
C THR A 127 6.32 -14.07 12.92
N ILE A 128 6.27 -12.96 13.65
CA ILE A 128 6.07 -12.94 15.11
C ILE A 128 4.68 -12.39 15.48
N ARG A 129 3.91 -11.92 14.48
CA ARG A 129 2.60 -11.32 14.73
C ARG A 129 1.58 -12.34 15.20
N GLN A 130 1.53 -13.49 14.54
CA GLN A 130 0.65 -14.58 14.90
C GLN A 130 1.18 -15.29 16.16
N GLN A 131 0.33 -15.41 17.17
CA GLN A 131 0.73 -15.95 18.49
C GLN A 131 0.90 -17.47 18.47
N THR A 132 0.10 -18.21 17.66
CA THR A 132 0.19 -19.67 17.57
C THR A 132 1.04 -20.09 16.37
N GLU A 133 1.67 -21.26 16.48
CA GLU A 133 2.43 -21.87 15.38
C GLU A 133 1.52 -22.14 14.18
N ARG A 134 0.34 -22.72 14.42
CA ARG A 134 -0.66 -22.99 13.38
C ARG A 134 -1.01 -21.76 12.55
N GLU A 135 -1.24 -20.60 13.20
CA GLU A 135 -1.57 -19.36 12.45
C GLU A 135 -0.34 -18.80 11.72
N ARG A 136 0.88 -19.05 12.21
CA ARG A 136 2.12 -18.73 11.48
C ARG A 136 2.27 -19.60 10.23
N ASP A 137 1.98 -20.89 10.34
CA ASP A 137 2.04 -21.82 9.21
C ASP A 137 1.00 -21.45 8.13
N ILE A 138 -0.24 -21.16 8.54
CA ILE A 138 -1.30 -20.70 7.64
C ILE A 138 -0.87 -19.41 6.92
N ALA A 139 -0.28 -18.45 7.64
CA ALA A 139 0.25 -17.21 7.07
C ALA A 139 1.37 -17.48 6.06
N GLY A 140 2.28 -18.40 6.37
CA GLY A 140 3.34 -18.85 5.48
C GLY A 140 2.81 -19.48 4.19
N LEU A 141 1.81 -20.35 4.30
CA LEU A 141 1.17 -20.98 3.15
C LEU A 141 0.49 -19.97 2.22
N PHE A 142 -0.20 -18.96 2.76
CA PHE A 142 -0.76 -17.87 1.94
C PHE A 142 0.35 -17.04 1.28
N ARG A 143 1.44 -16.74 1.99
CA ARG A 143 2.59 -16.04 1.44
C ARG A 143 3.20 -16.76 0.24
N GLU A 144 3.29 -18.09 0.32
CA GLU A 144 3.82 -18.94 -0.73
C GLU A 144 2.83 -19.20 -1.90
N GLY A 145 1.60 -18.71 -1.81
CA GLY A 145 0.52 -18.98 -2.79
C GLY A 145 -0.06 -20.38 -2.70
N LYS A 146 0.15 -21.09 -1.59
CA LYS A 146 -0.38 -22.43 -1.31
C LYS A 146 -1.75 -22.36 -0.62
N ALA A 147 -2.68 -21.58 -1.17
CA ALA A 147 -3.96 -21.31 -0.54
C ALA A 147 -4.83 -22.58 -0.34
N ALA A 148 -4.66 -23.62 -1.17
CA ALA A 148 -5.37 -24.88 -0.97
C ALA A 148 -5.05 -25.53 0.38
N LEU A 149 -3.76 -25.57 0.77
CA LEU A 149 -3.34 -26.09 2.06
C LEU A 149 -3.77 -25.19 3.22
N ALA A 150 -3.63 -23.88 3.07
CA ALA A 150 -4.05 -22.91 4.07
C ALA A 150 -5.57 -22.99 4.35
N LEU A 151 -6.40 -23.10 3.29
CA LEU A 151 -7.83 -23.28 3.42
C LEU A 151 -8.18 -24.64 4.04
N GLY A 152 -7.44 -25.70 3.70
CA GLY A 152 -7.60 -27.01 4.35
C GLY A 152 -7.46 -26.91 5.86
N MET A 153 -6.37 -26.32 6.34
CA MET A 153 -6.15 -26.08 7.76
C MET A 153 -7.26 -25.23 8.41
N LYS A 154 -7.72 -24.18 7.72
CA LYS A 154 -8.79 -23.30 8.23
C LYS A 154 -10.16 -23.96 8.24
N ARG A 155 -10.43 -24.89 7.33
CA ARG A 155 -11.66 -25.71 7.33
C ARG A 155 -11.67 -26.67 8.52
N GLU A 156 -10.54 -27.31 8.81
CA GLU A 156 -10.38 -28.23 9.93
C GLU A 156 -10.69 -27.59 11.29
N ASP A 157 -10.34 -26.33 11.48
CA ASP A 157 -10.57 -25.59 12.73
C ASP A 157 -11.81 -24.68 12.70
N GLY A 158 -12.62 -24.76 11.62
CA GLY A 158 -13.84 -23.98 11.46
C GLY A 158 -13.62 -22.47 11.23
N THR A 159 -12.40 -22.05 10.86
CA THR A 159 -12.10 -20.63 10.59
C THR A 159 -12.20 -20.24 9.11
N ALA A 160 -12.50 -21.19 8.23
CA ALA A 160 -12.97 -20.93 6.86
C ALA A 160 -14.30 -21.63 6.62
N GLU A 161 -15.29 -20.87 6.14
CA GLU A 161 -16.63 -21.39 5.86
C GLU A 161 -17.14 -20.94 4.49
N LEU A 162 -17.87 -21.85 3.82
CA LEU A 162 -18.71 -21.56 2.68
C LEU A 162 -20.14 -21.32 3.16
N VAL A 163 -20.65 -20.12 2.92
CA VAL A 163 -22.01 -19.77 3.30
C VAL A 163 -22.95 -20.13 2.17
N ALA A 164 -23.90 -21.01 2.45
CA ALA A 164 -24.95 -21.38 1.51
C ALA A 164 -25.74 -20.13 1.09
N GLY A 165 -25.99 -19.99 -0.22
CA GLY A 165 -26.66 -18.81 -0.78
C GLY A 165 -25.70 -17.83 -1.42
N GLY A 166 -26.14 -16.59 -1.55
CA GLY A 166 -25.43 -15.54 -2.25
C GLY A 166 -24.87 -14.46 -1.34
N TYR A 167 -24.81 -13.26 -1.92
CA TYR A 167 -24.25 -12.08 -1.25
C TYR A 167 -24.93 -11.78 0.09
N ARG A 168 -26.27 -11.78 0.14
CA ARG A 168 -27.04 -11.39 1.32
C ARG A 168 -26.80 -12.34 2.48
N GLU A 169 -26.92 -13.64 2.25
CA GLU A 169 -26.74 -14.68 3.25
C GLU A 169 -25.31 -14.65 3.83
N THR A 170 -24.34 -14.41 2.96
CA THR A 170 -22.94 -14.24 3.39
C THR A 170 -22.74 -12.98 4.23
N ALA A 171 -23.36 -11.86 3.87
CA ALA A 171 -23.26 -10.63 4.66
C ALA A 171 -23.94 -10.77 6.04
N GLU A 172 -25.09 -11.44 6.10
CA GLU A 172 -25.79 -11.78 7.35
C GLU A 172 -24.92 -12.69 8.24
N ARG A 173 -24.27 -13.70 7.66
CA ARG A 173 -23.35 -14.59 8.39
C ARG A 173 -22.13 -13.85 8.94
N VAL A 174 -21.54 -12.97 8.14
CA VAL A 174 -20.43 -12.11 8.61
C VAL A 174 -20.88 -11.23 9.78
N ALA A 175 -22.05 -10.62 9.71
CA ALA A 175 -22.58 -9.78 10.77
C ALA A 175 -22.88 -10.61 12.04
N ALA A 176 -23.40 -11.84 11.89
CA ALA A 176 -23.59 -12.78 12.98
C ALA A 176 -22.24 -13.19 13.62
N LEU A 177 -21.23 -13.50 12.80
CA LEU A 177 -19.89 -13.84 13.28
C LEU A 177 -19.25 -12.66 14.05
N VAL A 178 -19.42 -11.43 13.58
CA VAL A 178 -18.96 -10.23 14.32
C VAL A 178 -19.60 -10.18 15.71
N ARG A 179 -20.92 -10.41 15.81
CA ARG A 179 -21.62 -10.47 17.10
C ARG A 179 -21.07 -11.59 17.99
N GLU A 180 -20.97 -12.80 17.47
CA GLU A 180 -20.44 -13.97 18.20
C GLU A 180 -19.06 -13.68 18.78
N ARG A 181 -18.17 -13.06 17.98
CA ARG A 181 -16.80 -12.76 18.42
C ARG A 181 -16.75 -11.65 19.47
N LEU A 182 -17.56 -10.59 19.32
CA LEU A 182 -17.66 -9.50 20.31
C LEU A 182 -18.25 -9.98 21.63
N GLU A 183 -19.29 -10.81 21.60
CA GLU A 183 -19.92 -11.38 22.80
C GLU A 183 -18.98 -12.36 23.51
N ALA A 184 -18.31 -13.24 22.79
CA ALA A 184 -17.36 -14.21 23.35
C ALA A 184 -16.16 -13.53 24.04
N ASN A 185 -15.80 -12.33 23.65
CA ASN A 185 -14.65 -11.58 24.18
C ASN A 185 -15.08 -10.30 24.95
N ALA A 186 -16.36 -10.20 25.34
CA ALA A 186 -16.87 -9.00 26.02
C ALA A 186 -16.17 -8.69 27.35
N HIS A 187 -15.53 -9.68 27.96
CA HIS A 187 -14.77 -9.57 29.21
C HIS A 187 -13.33 -9.05 29.00
N ASP A 188 -12.82 -9.04 27.77
CA ASP A 188 -11.46 -8.56 27.45
C ASP A 188 -11.48 -7.14 26.85
N PRO A 189 -11.13 -6.10 27.63
CA PRO A 189 -11.10 -4.73 27.15
C PRO A 189 -10.01 -4.47 26.10
N ALA A 190 -9.00 -5.36 26.00
CA ALA A 190 -7.94 -5.28 25.00
C ALA A 190 -8.30 -6.00 23.68
N PHE A 191 -9.41 -6.74 23.67
CA PHE A 191 -9.85 -7.42 22.46
C PHE A 191 -10.18 -6.45 21.35
N SER A 192 -9.71 -6.77 20.16
CA SER A 192 -9.99 -5.99 18.95
C SER A 192 -10.37 -6.92 17.81
N LEU A 193 -11.42 -6.57 17.09
CA LEU A 193 -11.90 -7.26 15.92
C LEU A 193 -11.88 -6.32 14.73
N THR A 194 -11.31 -6.78 13.60
CA THR A 194 -11.33 -6.06 12.33
C THR A 194 -11.98 -6.92 11.26
N VAL A 195 -12.64 -6.26 10.31
CA VAL A 195 -13.26 -6.93 9.16
C VAL A 195 -12.70 -6.28 7.90
N SER A 196 -12.29 -7.10 6.93
CA SER A 196 -11.92 -6.61 5.61
C SER A 196 -12.70 -7.30 4.50
N ALA A 197 -12.79 -6.61 3.36
CA ALA A 197 -13.47 -7.09 2.17
C ALA A 197 -12.65 -6.75 0.91
N PRO A 198 -12.87 -7.46 -0.22
CA PRO A 198 -12.11 -7.24 -1.45
C PRO A 198 -12.34 -5.86 -2.09
N THR A 199 -13.55 -5.33 -2.03
CA THR A 199 -13.93 -4.08 -2.73
C THR A 199 -14.54 -3.04 -1.80
N ASN A 200 -14.55 -1.76 -2.22
CA ASN A 200 -15.22 -0.67 -1.49
C ASN A 200 -16.73 -0.92 -1.37
N MET A 201 -17.34 -1.46 -2.42
CA MET A 201 -18.77 -1.80 -2.41
C MET A 201 -19.08 -2.86 -1.35
N ASP A 202 -18.24 -3.92 -1.26
CA ASP A 202 -18.39 -4.95 -0.24
C ASP A 202 -18.20 -4.35 1.16
N ALA A 203 -17.17 -3.52 1.33
CA ALA A 203 -16.91 -2.86 2.62
C ALA A 203 -18.10 -1.99 3.06
N HIS A 204 -18.70 -1.24 2.13
CA HIS A 204 -19.87 -0.40 2.40
C HIS A 204 -21.11 -1.27 2.81
N ARG A 205 -21.46 -2.27 2.02
CA ARG A 205 -22.64 -3.11 2.27
C ARG A 205 -22.51 -3.96 3.54
N LEU A 206 -21.34 -4.55 3.75
CA LEU A 206 -21.04 -5.28 5.00
C LEU A 206 -21.03 -4.34 6.20
N GLY A 207 -20.50 -3.11 6.04
CA GLY A 207 -20.52 -2.09 7.08
C GLY A 207 -21.93 -1.76 7.54
N MET A 208 -22.90 -1.67 6.62
CA MET A 208 -24.32 -1.49 6.96
C MET A 208 -24.87 -2.70 7.74
N ALA A 209 -24.62 -3.94 7.29
CA ALA A 209 -25.08 -5.14 7.97
C ALA A 209 -24.51 -5.26 9.39
N ILE A 210 -23.22 -5.00 9.57
CA ILE A 210 -22.57 -5.01 10.88
C ILE A 210 -23.10 -3.88 11.77
N ARG A 211 -23.36 -2.70 11.20
CA ARG A 211 -23.97 -1.58 11.93
C ARG A 211 -25.33 -1.95 12.54
N GLU A 212 -26.22 -2.61 11.76
CA GLU A 212 -27.50 -3.05 12.26
C GLU A 212 -27.35 -4.10 13.38
N THR A 213 -26.40 -5.01 13.24
CA THR A 213 -26.07 -5.98 14.30
C THR A 213 -25.61 -5.26 15.58
N ARG A 214 -24.72 -4.26 15.47
CA ARG A 214 -24.26 -3.47 16.62
C ARG A 214 -25.37 -2.62 17.23
N ARG A 215 -26.33 -2.17 16.41
CA ARG A 215 -27.55 -1.51 16.90
C ARG A 215 -28.40 -2.47 17.74
N ALA A 216 -28.61 -3.70 17.26
CA ALA A 216 -29.32 -4.74 18.02
C ALA A 216 -28.61 -5.10 19.35
N MET A 217 -27.26 -4.95 19.40
CA MET A 217 -26.48 -5.11 20.64
C MET A 217 -26.49 -3.86 21.54
N GLY A 218 -27.20 -2.79 21.19
CA GLY A 218 -27.24 -1.54 21.95
C GLY A 218 -25.97 -0.69 21.85
N GLN A 219 -25.03 -1.02 20.96
CA GLN A 219 -23.75 -0.30 20.77
C GLN A 219 -23.90 0.90 19.84
N VAL A 220 -24.93 0.93 18.99
CA VAL A 220 -25.27 2.02 18.08
C VAL A 220 -26.70 2.49 18.38
N GLY A 221 -26.86 3.77 18.59
CA GLY A 221 -28.16 4.39 18.91
C GLY A 221 -29.08 4.58 17.69
N PRO A 222 -30.22 5.25 17.88
CA PRO A 222 -31.07 5.65 16.76
C PRO A 222 -30.36 6.67 15.86
N ASP A 223 -30.78 6.74 14.59
CA ASP A 223 -30.24 7.70 13.64
C ASP A 223 -30.54 9.14 14.07
N LEU A 224 -29.52 9.96 14.13
CA LEU A 224 -29.59 11.39 14.52
C LEU A 224 -29.72 12.29 13.30
N VAL A 225 -29.02 11.95 12.22
CA VAL A 225 -29.01 12.72 10.96
C VAL A 225 -28.64 11.80 9.80
N THR A 226 -29.18 12.07 8.62
CA THR A 226 -28.75 11.48 7.35
C THR A 226 -28.12 12.57 6.49
N VAL A 227 -26.94 12.32 5.97
CA VAL A 227 -26.19 13.28 5.15
C VAL A 227 -25.86 12.70 3.78
N PRO A 228 -25.90 13.52 2.69
CA PRO A 228 -25.43 13.10 1.39
C PRO A 228 -23.90 12.90 1.45
N ALA A 229 -23.46 11.68 1.32
CA ALA A 229 -22.05 11.29 1.41
C ALA A 229 -21.51 10.77 0.07
N ALA A 230 -20.21 10.69 -0.02
CA ALA A 230 -19.51 9.99 -1.09
C ALA A 230 -18.24 9.35 -0.53
N ASP A 231 -17.86 8.20 -1.08
CA ASP A 231 -16.59 7.59 -0.78
C ASP A 231 -15.43 8.29 -1.50
N TRP A 232 -14.25 7.70 -1.42
CA TRP A 232 -13.04 8.35 -1.93
C TRP A 232 -13.05 8.46 -3.47
N ASP A 233 -13.68 7.52 -4.20
CA ASP A 233 -13.78 7.51 -5.67
C ASP A 233 -14.95 8.36 -6.20
N GLY A 234 -15.80 8.88 -5.29
CA GLY A 234 -16.92 9.73 -5.62
C GLY A 234 -18.26 9.01 -5.72
N THR A 235 -18.31 7.69 -5.46
CA THR A 235 -19.58 6.95 -5.41
C THR A 235 -20.47 7.55 -4.32
N ALA A 236 -21.63 8.03 -4.74
CA ALA A 236 -22.58 8.77 -3.92
C ALA A 236 -23.55 7.83 -3.18
N TYR A 237 -23.84 8.17 -1.93
CA TYR A 237 -24.85 7.49 -1.10
C TYR A 237 -25.36 8.41 0.00
N ASP A 238 -26.45 8.01 0.64
CA ASP A 238 -26.95 8.65 1.84
C ASP A 238 -26.40 7.92 3.06
N LEU A 239 -25.79 8.64 3.99
CA LEU A 239 -25.16 8.11 5.19
C LEU A 239 -25.97 8.53 6.43
N ALA A 240 -26.67 7.60 7.01
CA ALA A 240 -27.32 7.78 8.31
C ALA A 240 -26.29 7.67 9.43
N LEU A 241 -26.30 8.57 10.40
CA LEU A 241 -25.35 8.62 11.50
C LEU A 241 -26.05 8.59 12.85
N ALA A 242 -25.51 7.77 13.74
CA ALA A 242 -25.98 7.56 15.09
C ALA A 242 -24.82 7.63 16.09
N LYS A 243 -25.14 7.88 17.36
CA LYS A 243 -24.16 7.72 18.43
C LYS A 243 -23.66 6.27 18.46
N GLY A 244 -22.34 6.09 18.51
CA GLY A 244 -21.68 4.78 18.51
C GLY A 244 -21.24 4.31 17.14
N ASP A 245 -21.68 4.94 16.04
CA ASP A 245 -21.18 4.60 14.70
C ASP A 245 -19.67 4.79 14.61
N LYS A 246 -19.01 3.89 13.92
CA LYS A 246 -17.63 4.07 13.48
C LYS A 246 -17.63 4.65 12.08
N VAL A 247 -16.91 5.72 11.89
CA VAL A 247 -16.78 6.41 10.60
C VAL A 247 -15.33 6.51 10.17
N ARG A 248 -15.08 6.36 8.87
CA ARG A 248 -13.77 6.47 8.25
C ARG A 248 -13.64 7.79 7.51
N LEU A 249 -12.59 8.53 7.81
CA LEU A 249 -12.24 9.77 7.13
C LEU A 249 -11.49 9.51 5.83
N PHE A 250 -11.74 10.34 4.81
CA PHE A 250 -11.03 10.30 3.52
C PHE A 250 -10.01 11.43 3.34
N ALA A 251 -9.84 12.27 4.35
CA ALA A 251 -8.86 13.36 4.35
C ALA A 251 -8.37 13.65 5.78
N SER A 252 -7.26 14.37 5.88
CA SER A 252 -6.84 14.93 7.17
C SER A 252 -7.86 15.97 7.61
N THR A 253 -8.47 15.73 8.76
CA THR A 253 -9.61 16.51 9.29
C THR A 253 -9.21 17.17 10.60
N ARG A 254 -9.51 18.45 10.73
CA ARG A 254 -9.35 19.22 11.99
C ARG A 254 -10.70 19.35 12.65
N ALA A 255 -10.72 19.31 13.98
CA ALA A 255 -11.89 19.71 14.72
C ALA A 255 -12.03 21.23 14.69
N ASP A 256 -13.26 21.72 14.57
CA ASP A 256 -13.54 23.15 14.46
C ASP A 256 -13.13 23.85 15.76
N GLY A 257 -12.36 24.92 15.63
CA GLY A 257 -11.87 25.70 16.79
C GLY A 257 -10.68 25.06 17.54
N GLU A 258 -10.19 23.89 17.14
CA GLU A 258 -9.07 23.22 17.80
C GLU A 258 -7.79 23.25 16.98
N ARG A 259 -6.64 23.22 17.67
CA ARG A 259 -5.33 23.02 17.01
C ARG A 259 -5.07 21.53 16.77
N GLY A 260 -4.61 21.21 15.57
CA GLY A 260 -4.22 19.85 15.17
C GLY A 260 -5.38 19.04 14.59
N SER A 261 -5.03 17.93 13.93
CA SER A 261 -5.99 17.03 13.29
C SER A 261 -6.66 16.11 14.30
N ILE A 262 -7.98 15.92 14.19
CA ILE A 262 -8.69 14.88 14.95
C ILE A 262 -8.50 13.50 14.32
N GLY A 263 -8.24 13.46 13.01
CA GLY A 263 -7.97 12.24 12.26
C GLY A 263 -7.38 12.55 10.89
N ARG A 264 -6.73 11.57 10.30
CA ARG A 264 -6.11 11.63 8.99
C ARG A 264 -6.88 10.75 8.00
N ASN A 265 -6.51 10.79 6.72
CA ASN A 265 -7.06 9.84 5.74
C ASN A 265 -6.92 8.40 6.24
N GLY A 266 -8.02 7.64 6.21
CA GLY A 266 -8.10 6.27 6.72
C GLY A 266 -8.35 6.13 8.23
N SER A 267 -8.34 7.22 9.01
CA SER A 267 -8.68 7.16 10.44
C SER A 267 -10.12 6.73 10.65
N ILE A 268 -10.30 5.79 11.58
CA ILE A 268 -11.63 5.36 12.06
C ILE A 268 -11.90 6.04 13.39
N LEU A 269 -13.00 6.76 13.46
CA LEU A 269 -13.43 7.53 14.63
C LEU A 269 -14.83 7.09 15.04
N THR A 270 -15.17 7.27 16.31
CA THR A 270 -16.51 6.96 16.84
C THR A 270 -17.35 8.23 16.90
N VAL A 271 -18.56 8.17 16.37
CA VAL A 271 -19.55 9.24 16.48
C VAL A 271 -20.05 9.29 17.92
N ARG A 272 -19.88 10.43 18.58
CA ARG A 272 -20.43 10.71 19.92
C ARG A 272 -21.78 11.39 19.84
N ASP A 273 -21.94 12.26 18.85
CA ASP A 273 -23.16 13.00 18.56
C ASP A 273 -23.15 13.51 17.13
N ALA A 274 -24.31 13.75 16.52
CA ALA A 274 -24.44 14.33 15.20
C ALA A 274 -25.72 15.18 15.11
N ASN A 275 -25.66 16.29 14.37
CA ASN A 275 -26.78 17.18 14.16
C ASN A 275 -26.71 17.83 12.76
N ARG A 276 -27.58 18.82 12.49
CA ARG A 276 -27.63 19.49 11.17
C ARG A 276 -26.37 20.31 10.83
N GLN A 277 -25.51 20.61 11.80
CA GLN A 277 -24.32 21.45 11.61
C GLN A 277 -23.06 20.60 11.41
N GLY A 278 -22.99 19.41 12.02
CA GLY A 278 -21.82 18.56 12.01
C GLY A 278 -21.96 17.38 12.96
N MET A 279 -20.82 16.80 13.32
CA MET A 279 -20.76 15.68 14.25
C MET A 279 -19.63 15.84 15.25
N ARG A 280 -19.78 15.28 16.44
CA ARG A 280 -18.73 15.12 17.43
C ARG A 280 -18.11 13.74 17.28
N LEU A 281 -16.82 13.71 17.04
CA LEU A 281 -16.03 12.50 16.81
C LEU A 281 -15.09 12.25 17.98
N ALA A 282 -14.84 10.96 18.28
CA ALA A 282 -13.87 10.53 19.25
C ALA A 282 -12.84 9.58 18.63
N THR A 283 -11.57 9.75 18.96
CA THR A 283 -10.50 8.81 18.64
C THR A 283 -10.51 7.62 19.60
N ALA A 284 -9.86 6.51 19.24
CA ALA A 284 -9.68 5.36 20.12
C ALA A 284 -8.94 5.72 21.44
N LYS A 285 -8.13 6.79 21.44
CA LYS A 285 -7.42 7.30 22.62
C LYS A 285 -8.26 8.30 23.45
N GLY A 286 -9.56 8.47 23.14
CA GLY A 286 -10.49 9.30 23.89
C GLY A 286 -10.45 10.81 23.56
N ARG A 287 -9.62 11.26 22.62
CA ARG A 287 -9.68 12.65 22.17
C ARG A 287 -10.96 12.87 21.37
N GLU A 288 -11.72 13.90 21.70
CA GLU A 288 -12.95 14.27 21.01
C GLU A 288 -12.82 15.63 20.33
N GLY A 289 -13.65 15.89 19.32
CA GLY A 289 -13.73 17.17 18.64
C GLY A 289 -14.98 17.25 17.77
N PHE A 290 -15.51 18.45 17.59
CA PHE A 290 -16.62 18.71 16.68
C PHE A 290 -16.09 19.01 15.27
N VAL A 291 -16.73 18.42 14.25
CA VAL A 291 -16.37 18.63 12.85
C VAL A 291 -17.64 19.00 12.08
N SER A 292 -17.66 20.20 11.51
CA SER A 292 -18.79 20.65 10.70
C SER A 292 -18.86 19.90 9.36
N TRP A 293 -20.07 19.75 8.82
CA TRP A 293 -20.24 19.17 7.49
C TRP A 293 -19.47 19.94 6.42
N LYS A 294 -19.33 21.27 6.58
CA LYS A 294 -18.54 22.11 5.67
C LYS A 294 -17.07 21.68 5.60
N THR A 295 -16.49 21.28 6.72
CA THR A 295 -15.09 20.80 6.80
C THR A 295 -14.90 19.48 6.06
N LEU A 296 -15.92 18.61 6.05
CA LEU A 296 -15.88 17.30 5.42
C LEU A 296 -16.41 17.30 3.98
N ALA A 297 -17.11 18.36 3.57
CA ALA A 297 -17.75 18.40 2.26
C ALA A 297 -16.74 18.66 1.15
N LYS A 298 -16.91 17.91 0.07
CA LYS A 298 -16.27 18.13 -1.21
C LYS A 298 -17.33 17.87 -2.30
N ASP A 299 -17.46 18.81 -3.25
CA ASP A 299 -18.43 18.70 -4.34
C ASP A 299 -19.89 18.49 -3.85
N GLY A 300 -20.26 19.17 -2.73
CA GLY A 300 -21.59 19.11 -2.14
C GLY A 300 -21.91 17.85 -1.35
N ARG A 301 -20.95 16.92 -1.19
CA ARG A 301 -21.12 15.67 -0.45
C ARG A 301 -20.06 15.51 0.65
N VAL A 302 -20.45 14.93 1.77
CA VAL A 302 -19.54 14.64 2.87
C VAL A 302 -18.63 13.47 2.49
N ARG A 303 -17.33 13.65 2.60
CA ARG A 303 -16.33 12.60 2.32
C ARG A 303 -16.13 11.73 3.55
N LEU A 304 -17.00 10.73 3.70
CA LEU A 304 -17.11 9.89 4.88
C LEU A 304 -17.77 8.55 4.55
N ALA A 305 -17.34 7.47 5.19
CA ALA A 305 -17.99 6.15 5.11
C ALA A 305 -18.07 5.51 6.49
N TYR A 306 -18.87 4.45 6.62
CA TYR A 306 -18.79 3.58 7.80
C TYR A 306 -17.39 2.95 7.91
N GLY A 307 -16.88 2.88 9.12
CA GLY A 307 -15.54 2.39 9.45
C GLY A 307 -15.49 0.95 9.95
N GLU A 308 -16.63 0.23 9.95
CA GLU A 308 -16.70 -1.15 10.45
C GLU A 308 -15.92 -2.14 9.58
N VAL A 309 -15.95 -1.93 8.28
CA VAL A 309 -15.25 -2.78 7.29
C VAL A 309 -14.29 -1.95 6.47
N GLN A 310 -13.12 -2.50 6.22
CA GLN A 310 -12.08 -1.88 5.42
C GLN A 310 -11.82 -2.71 4.16
N THR A 311 -11.28 -2.09 3.11
CA THR A 311 -10.71 -2.89 2.02
C THR A 311 -9.36 -3.48 2.44
N THR A 312 -8.91 -4.54 1.77
CA THR A 312 -7.61 -5.17 2.04
C THR A 312 -6.46 -4.14 2.06
N HIS A 313 -6.43 -3.22 1.09
CA HIS A 313 -5.41 -2.16 1.03
C HIS A 313 -5.51 -1.18 2.21
N THR A 314 -6.72 -0.80 2.60
CA THR A 314 -6.92 0.12 3.73
C THR A 314 -6.59 -0.56 5.07
N ALA A 315 -6.82 -1.87 5.18
CA ALA A 315 -6.50 -2.66 6.37
C ALA A 315 -5.00 -2.97 6.50
N GLN A 316 -4.20 -2.75 5.44
CA GLN A 316 -2.76 -2.98 5.48
C GLN A 316 -2.10 -2.08 6.53
N GLY A 317 -1.13 -2.60 7.28
CA GLY A 317 -0.54 -1.98 8.47
C GLY A 317 -1.34 -2.21 9.75
N SER A 318 -2.66 -2.51 9.70
CA SER A 318 -3.43 -2.77 10.93
C SER A 318 -3.19 -4.16 11.50
N THR A 319 -3.34 -4.27 12.83
CA THR A 319 -3.30 -5.53 13.55
C THR A 319 -4.39 -5.55 14.60
N ALA A 320 -5.13 -6.66 14.70
CA ALA A 320 -6.19 -6.86 15.69
C ALA A 320 -5.98 -8.19 16.45
N SER A 321 -6.73 -8.42 17.50
CA SER A 321 -6.78 -9.73 18.17
C SER A 321 -7.30 -10.78 17.19
N GLU A 322 -8.42 -10.50 16.55
CA GLU A 322 -9.01 -11.35 15.52
C GLU A 322 -9.35 -10.55 14.25
N HIS A 323 -9.39 -11.25 13.12
CA HIS A 323 -9.72 -10.67 11.83
C HIS A 323 -10.70 -11.53 11.05
N ILE A 324 -11.67 -10.90 10.39
CA ILE A 324 -12.60 -11.55 9.46
C ILE A 324 -12.33 -11.04 8.06
N TYR A 325 -11.99 -11.94 7.14
CA TYR A 325 -11.93 -11.64 5.71
C TYR A 325 -13.24 -12.10 5.05
N ALA A 326 -14.08 -11.14 4.72
CA ALA A 326 -15.42 -11.37 4.19
C ALA A 326 -15.43 -11.27 2.66
N MET A 327 -15.91 -12.31 1.98
CA MET A 327 -15.95 -12.41 0.51
C MET A 327 -17.38 -12.73 0.04
N PRO A 328 -18.35 -11.80 0.24
CA PRO A 328 -19.76 -12.05 -0.08
C PRO A 328 -20.03 -12.12 -1.60
N ALA A 329 -19.17 -11.50 -2.41
CA ALA A 329 -19.22 -11.60 -3.87
C ALA A 329 -18.32 -12.74 -4.42
N GLY A 330 -17.84 -13.62 -3.54
CA GLY A 330 -16.90 -14.69 -3.88
C GLY A 330 -15.44 -14.21 -3.97
N THR A 331 -14.57 -15.12 -4.41
CA THR A 331 -13.11 -14.89 -4.43
C THR A 331 -12.57 -14.39 -5.77
N LYS A 332 -13.40 -14.21 -6.78
CA LYS A 332 -12.98 -13.81 -8.16
C LYS A 332 -12.11 -12.55 -8.19
N ALA A 333 -12.44 -11.55 -7.38
CA ALA A 333 -11.70 -10.29 -7.27
C ALA A 333 -10.46 -10.37 -6.36
N VAL A 334 -10.27 -11.50 -5.66
CA VAL A 334 -9.17 -11.68 -4.72
C VAL A 334 -7.93 -12.22 -5.42
N THR A 335 -6.77 -11.77 -4.98
CA THR A 335 -5.46 -12.32 -5.38
C THR A 335 -4.77 -12.95 -4.19
N GLY A 336 -3.74 -13.77 -4.43
CA GLY A 336 -2.89 -14.33 -3.37
C GLY A 336 -2.26 -13.24 -2.49
N PHE A 337 -1.90 -12.10 -3.08
CA PHE A 337 -1.40 -10.95 -2.34
C PHE A 337 -2.44 -10.38 -1.38
N SER A 338 -3.70 -10.24 -1.85
CA SER A 338 -4.81 -9.77 -1.01
C SER A 338 -5.17 -10.79 0.06
N ALA A 339 -5.16 -12.09 -0.27
CA ALA A 339 -5.42 -13.18 0.67
C ALA A 339 -4.37 -13.21 1.79
N TYR A 340 -3.10 -13.13 1.44
CA TYR A 340 -2.02 -13.06 2.42
C TYR A 340 -2.12 -11.79 3.28
N SER A 341 -2.30 -10.62 2.65
CA SER A 341 -2.41 -9.36 3.38
C SER A 341 -3.57 -9.38 4.38
N SER A 342 -4.77 -9.82 3.98
CA SER A 342 -5.92 -9.90 4.87
C SER A 342 -5.79 -11.05 5.87
N GLY A 343 -5.33 -12.23 5.42
CA GLY A 343 -5.15 -13.40 6.28
C GLY A 343 -4.12 -13.23 7.40
N THR A 344 -3.33 -12.15 7.40
CA THR A 344 -2.28 -11.88 8.39
C THR A 344 -2.54 -10.66 9.28
N ARG A 345 -3.77 -10.12 9.32
CA ARG A 345 -4.11 -8.94 10.14
C ARG A 345 -4.37 -9.24 11.62
N HIS A 346 -4.37 -10.49 12.02
CA HIS A 346 -4.68 -10.97 13.37
C HIS A 346 -3.41 -11.30 14.18
N ARG A 347 -3.60 -11.37 15.50
CA ARG A 347 -2.63 -11.94 16.44
C ARG A 347 -3.03 -13.35 16.85
N GLN A 348 -4.32 -13.57 17.13
CA GLN A 348 -4.85 -14.80 17.68
C GLN A 348 -5.49 -15.69 16.60
N ARG A 349 -6.44 -15.16 15.82
CA ARG A 349 -7.23 -15.95 14.87
C ARG A 349 -7.72 -15.10 13.70
N SER A 350 -7.77 -15.70 12.51
CA SER A 350 -8.43 -15.10 11.36
C SER A 350 -9.51 -16.00 10.80
N PHE A 351 -10.60 -15.40 10.35
CA PHE A 351 -11.75 -16.08 9.75
C PHE A 351 -11.86 -15.72 8.27
N MET A 352 -12.27 -16.67 7.43
CA MET A 352 -12.58 -16.45 6.03
C MET A 352 -14.02 -16.90 5.77
N VAL A 353 -14.86 -15.97 5.32
CA VAL A 353 -16.28 -16.20 5.05
C VAL A 353 -16.55 -15.96 3.57
N ILE A 354 -16.90 -17.02 2.84
CA ILE A 354 -16.96 -17.06 1.39
C ILE A 354 -18.40 -17.43 0.95
N SER A 355 -18.91 -16.76 -0.08
CA SER A 355 -20.21 -17.08 -0.67
C SER A 355 -20.12 -18.33 -1.54
N ASP A 356 -20.80 -19.43 -1.15
CA ASP A 356 -20.92 -20.66 -1.94
C ASP A 356 -21.57 -20.39 -3.31
N GLY A 357 -22.66 -19.62 -3.31
CA GLY A 357 -23.38 -19.32 -4.55
C GLY A 357 -22.55 -18.53 -5.57
N ALA A 358 -21.74 -17.57 -5.09
CA ALA A 358 -20.85 -16.80 -5.98
C ALA A 358 -19.74 -17.69 -6.55
N GLU A 359 -19.14 -18.56 -5.74
CA GLU A 359 -18.13 -19.52 -6.20
C GLU A 359 -18.70 -20.51 -7.21
N ARG A 360 -19.89 -21.09 -6.95
CA ARG A 360 -20.56 -21.99 -7.90
C ARG A 360 -20.86 -21.31 -9.22
N ALA A 361 -21.30 -20.06 -9.19
CA ALA A 361 -21.52 -19.28 -10.40
C ALA A 361 -20.22 -19.09 -11.21
N GLU A 362 -19.11 -18.83 -10.53
CA GLU A 362 -17.81 -18.71 -11.17
C GLU A 362 -17.30 -20.04 -11.75
N VAL A 363 -17.42 -21.14 -11.01
CA VAL A 363 -17.10 -22.49 -11.51
C VAL A 363 -17.92 -22.80 -12.75
N LYS A 364 -19.25 -22.54 -12.71
CA LYS A 364 -20.14 -22.75 -13.86
C LYS A 364 -19.71 -21.91 -15.08
N ALA A 365 -19.39 -20.65 -14.88
CA ALA A 365 -18.97 -19.75 -15.96
C ALA A 365 -17.63 -20.17 -16.62
N ARG A 366 -16.79 -20.93 -15.94
CA ARG A 366 -15.51 -21.43 -16.46
C ARG A 366 -15.60 -22.78 -17.12
N ARG A 367 -16.63 -23.56 -16.85
CA ARG A 367 -16.80 -24.88 -17.46
C ARG A 367 -17.13 -24.76 -18.95
N PRO A 368 -16.66 -25.70 -19.77
CA PRO A 368 -17.14 -25.84 -21.13
C PRO A 368 -18.66 -25.98 -21.18
N LEU A 369 -19.30 -25.47 -22.24
CA LEU A 369 -20.76 -25.48 -22.39
C LEU A 369 -21.39 -26.88 -22.31
N ASN A 370 -20.64 -27.92 -22.65
CA ASN A 370 -21.09 -29.32 -22.62
C ASN A 370 -20.78 -30.06 -21.30
N ASP A 371 -20.18 -29.39 -20.32
CA ASP A 371 -19.92 -29.98 -19.01
C ASP A 371 -21.14 -29.82 -18.09
N THR A 372 -21.91 -30.89 -17.96
CA THR A 372 -23.15 -30.95 -17.15
C THR A 372 -22.95 -31.54 -15.76
N ARG A 373 -21.71 -31.85 -15.35
CA ARG A 373 -21.44 -32.45 -14.03
C ARG A 373 -21.92 -31.52 -12.93
N ILE A 374 -22.46 -32.11 -11.86
CA ILE A 374 -22.84 -31.37 -10.66
C ILE A 374 -21.60 -30.70 -10.07
N ILE A 375 -21.74 -29.45 -9.66
CA ILE A 375 -20.68 -28.72 -8.97
C ILE A 375 -20.71 -29.18 -7.50
N GLY A 376 -19.70 -29.94 -7.09
CA GLY A 376 -19.52 -30.37 -5.71
C GLY A 376 -18.92 -29.28 -4.82
N GLU A 377 -18.88 -29.50 -3.53
CA GLU A 377 -18.23 -28.60 -2.57
C GLU A 377 -16.71 -28.51 -2.83
N ASP A 378 -16.09 -29.62 -3.21
CA ASP A 378 -14.67 -29.65 -3.56
C ASP A 378 -14.35 -28.78 -4.78
N ASP A 379 -15.22 -28.71 -5.77
CA ASP A 379 -15.07 -27.80 -6.92
C ASP A 379 -15.07 -26.34 -6.47
N VAL A 380 -15.93 -26.03 -5.49
CA VAL A 380 -16.08 -24.67 -4.91
C VAL A 380 -14.80 -24.29 -4.14
N TRP A 381 -14.34 -25.17 -3.25
CA TRP A 381 -13.09 -24.94 -2.51
C TRP A 381 -11.87 -24.87 -3.42
N ALA A 382 -11.80 -25.71 -4.46
CA ALA A 382 -10.73 -25.66 -5.46
C ALA A 382 -10.76 -24.33 -6.25
N ASN A 383 -11.94 -23.79 -6.54
CA ASN A 383 -12.09 -22.49 -7.17
C ASN A 383 -11.56 -21.36 -6.26
N ALA A 384 -12.01 -21.35 -5.00
CA ALA A 384 -11.54 -20.39 -4.01
C ALA A 384 -10.02 -20.47 -3.82
N ALA A 385 -9.48 -21.68 -3.64
CA ALA A 385 -8.03 -21.90 -3.51
C ALA A 385 -7.23 -21.37 -4.70
N ARG A 386 -7.70 -21.60 -5.93
CA ARG A 386 -7.09 -21.09 -7.15
C ARG A 386 -7.05 -19.57 -7.18
N ASN A 387 -8.16 -18.90 -6.85
CA ASN A 387 -8.23 -17.45 -6.83
C ASN A 387 -7.31 -16.86 -5.76
N LEU A 388 -7.35 -17.42 -4.55
CA LEU A 388 -6.52 -17.01 -3.41
C LEU A 388 -5.02 -17.36 -3.56
N SER A 389 -4.67 -18.25 -4.50
CA SER A 389 -3.27 -18.53 -4.87
C SER A 389 -2.76 -17.66 -6.01
N ARG A 390 -3.65 -16.95 -6.71
CA ARG A 390 -3.28 -16.19 -7.90
C ARG A 390 -2.41 -14.99 -7.54
N GLN A 391 -1.16 -15.01 -7.97
CA GLN A 391 -0.19 -13.94 -7.78
C GLN A 391 0.09 -13.25 -9.13
N PRO A 392 -0.71 -12.26 -9.54
CA PRO A 392 -0.52 -11.59 -10.80
C PRO A 392 0.79 -10.80 -10.78
N VAL A 393 1.69 -11.11 -11.70
CA VAL A 393 2.94 -10.38 -11.86
C VAL A 393 2.67 -9.10 -12.64
N LYS A 394 3.07 -7.97 -12.10
CA LYS A 394 3.11 -6.71 -12.84
C LYS A 394 4.36 -6.68 -13.71
N ALA A 395 4.17 -6.72 -15.01
CA ALA A 395 5.28 -6.58 -15.94
C ALA A 395 5.87 -5.17 -15.87
N THR A 396 7.19 -5.08 -15.91
CA THR A 396 7.94 -3.83 -16.01
C THR A 396 8.33 -3.58 -17.47
N ALA A 397 8.69 -2.34 -17.82
CA ALA A 397 9.24 -2.05 -19.15
C ALA A 397 10.50 -2.91 -19.45
N LEU A 398 11.27 -3.26 -18.41
CA LEU A 398 12.44 -4.14 -18.55
C LEU A 398 12.05 -5.53 -19.04
N ASP A 399 10.95 -6.11 -18.54
CA ASP A 399 10.49 -7.45 -18.96
C ASP A 399 10.12 -7.49 -20.46
N PHE A 400 9.60 -6.37 -21.00
CA PHE A 400 9.31 -6.25 -22.43
C PHE A 400 10.58 -6.06 -23.25
N LEU A 401 11.54 -5.27 -22.77
CA LEU A 401 12.82 -5.05 -23.41
C LEU A 401 13.64 -6.35 -23.47
N GLU A 402 13.66 -7.12 -22.42
CA GLU A 402 14.30 -8.44 -22.34
C GLU A 402 13.72 -9.42 -23.37
N LYS A 403 12.38 -9.44 -23.48
CA LYS A 403 11.68 -10.31 -24.44
C LYS A 403 11.82 -9.88 -25.91
N ALA A 404 11.86 -8.55 -26.15
CA ALA A 404 11.79 -8.01 -27.51
C ALA A 404 13.13 -7.96 -28.25
N SER A 405 14.27 -7.97 -27.54
CA SER A 405 15.52 -7.54 -28.18
C SER A 405 16.74 -8.43 -27.95
N GLY A 406 16.70 -9.44 -27.12
CA GLY A 406 17.93 -10.15 -26.71
C GLY A 406 18.98 -9.21 -26.07
N ILE A 407 18.55 -8.02 -25.66
CA ILE A 407 19.36 -6.92 -25.06
C ILE A 407 19.60 -7.18 -23.55
N GLU A 408 19.19 -8.33 -23.03
CA GLU A 408 19.34 -8.76 -21.62
C GLU A 408 20.68 -8.37 -20.99
N ARG A 409 21.76 -8.45 -21.76
CA ARG A 409 23.11 -8.16 -21.27
C ARG A 409 23.48 -6.67 -21.27
N GLY A 410 22.84 -5.85 -22.08
CA GLY A 410 23.15 -4.42 -22.23
C GLY A 410 22.50 -3.56 -21.16
N ALA A 411 21.21 -3.77 -20.86
CA ALA A 411 20.47 -2.98 -19.90
C ALA A 411 20.92 -3.28 -18.44
N ALA A 412 21.13 -4.54 -18.09
CA ALA A 412 21.69 -4.92 -16.80
C ALA A 412 23.10 -4.33 -16.60
N ARG A 413 23.96 -4.37 -17.63
CA ARG A 413 25.30 -3.75 -17.56
C ARG A 413 25.24 -2.21 -17.50
N ALA A 414 24.28 -1.57 -18.18
CA ALA A 414 24.11 -0.11 -18.10
C ALA A 414 23.63 0.32 -16.71
N MET A 415 22.72 -0.44 -16.11
CA MET A 415 22.19 -0.24 -14.77
C MET A 415 23.25 -0.50 -13.70
N GLN A 416 24.03 -1.58 -13.83
CA GLN A 416 25.16 -1.87 -12.96
C GLN A 416 26.26 -0.80 -13.02
N ARG A 417 26.51 -0.24 -14.22
CA ARG A 417 27.43 0.91 -14.39
C ARG A 417 26.82 2.20 -13.82
N GLY A 418 25.50 2.36 -13.86
CA GLY A 418 24.79 3.47 -13.20
C GLY A 418 24.96 3.43 -11.68
N LEU A 419 24.79 2.26 -11.07
CA LEU A 419 25.00 2.01 -9.64
C LEU A 419 26.47 2.24 -9.23
N GLN A 420 27.41 1.70 -9.99
CA GLN A 420 28.84 1.96 -9.76
C GLN A 420 29.20 3.46 -9.85
N ARG A 421 28.51 4.23 -10.69
CA ARG A 421 28.69 5.69 -10.75
C ARG A 421 28.06 6.41 -9.58
N MET A 422 26.92 5.93 -9.06
CA MET A 422 26.34 6.46 -7.82
C MET A 422 27.30 6.22 -6.64
N GLU A 423 27.88 5.02 -6.53
CA GLU A 423 28.91 4.74 -5.52
C GLU A 423 30.16 5.63 -5.67
N LEU A 424 30.61 5.84 -6.90
CA LEU A 424 31.73 6.74 -7.18
C LEU A 424 31.39 8.19 -6.84
N ARG A 425 30.16 8.65 -7.11
CA ARG A 425 29.69 9.98 -6.70
C ARG A 425 29.57 10.11 -5.19
N GLN A 426 29.06 9.08 -4.51
CA GLN A 426 29.02 9.04 -3.03
C GLN A 426 30.42 9.12 -2.43
N ARG A 427 31.36 8.29 -2.91
CA ARG A 427 32.77 8.34 -2.48
C ARG A 427 33.39 9.71 -2.78
N ARG A 428 33.00 10.34 -3.87
CA ARG A 428 33.46 11.69 -4.27
C ARG A 428 32.85 12.78 -3.39
N GLY A 429 31.59 12.64 -2.97
CA GLY A 429 30.93 13.49 -1.97
C GLY A 429 31.62 13.38 -0.61
N GLN A 430 31.89 12.16 -0.14
CA GLN A 430 32.64 11.92 1.10
C GLN A 430 34.06 12.52 1.06
N VAL A 431 34.77 12.35 -0.04
CA VAL A 431 36.10 12.96 -0.23
C VAL A 431 36.01 14.50 -0.24
N ARG A 432 34.98 15.07 -0.87
CA ARG A 432 34.75 16.52 -0.89
C ARG A 432 34.42 17.08 0.50
N SER A 433 33.59 16.37 1.26
CA SER A 433 33.25 16.70 2.65
C SER A 433 34.52 16.65 3.55
N THR A 434 35.28 15.57 3.42
CA THR A 434 36.56 15.43 4.15
C THR A 434 37.55 16.51 3.78
N LEU A 435 37.68 16.86 2.48
CA LEU A 435 38.54 17.95 1.99
C LEU A 435 38.05 19.30 2.50
N HIS A 436 36.75 19.55 2.53
CA HIS A 436 36.17 20.78 3.07
C HIS A 436 36.47 20.94 4.57
N THR A 437 36.38 19.85 5.33
CA THR A 437 36.77 19.85 6.76
C THR A 437 38.26 20.07 6.98
N LEU A 438 39.12 19.53 6.11
CA LEU A 438 40.56 19.78 6.13
C LEU A 438 40.89 21.22 5.73
N PHE A 439 40.17 21.80 4.78
CA PHE A 439 40.32 23.20 4.36
C PHE A 439 39.97 24.18 5.48
N GLN A 440 38.91 23.92 6.20
CA GLN A 440 38.51 24.73 7.37
C GLN A 440 39.53 24.67 8.52
N ARG A 441 40.31 23.57 8.63
CA ARG A 441 41.38 23.44 9.62
C ARG A 441 42.71 24.05 9.23
N GLY A 442 42.81 24.72 8.07
CA GLY A 442 43.97 25.50 7.69
C GLY A 442 45.25 24.70 7.42
N ARG A 443 45.17 23.40 7.12
CA ARG A 443 46.31 22.54 6.81
C ARG A 443 46.23 21.99 5.38
N GLU A 444 47.27 22.26 4.57
CA GLU A 444 47.57 21.61 3.30
C GLU A 444 46.81 22.06 2.04
N ALA A 445 46.80 23.36 1.75
CA ALA A 445 46.23 23.91 0.54
C ALA A 445 46.86 23.36 -0.79
N ALA A 446 48.10 22.87 -0.74
CA ALA A 446 48.81 22.34 -1.91
C ALA A 446 48.36 20.89 -2.27
N ALA A 447 48.14 20.02 -1.31
CA ALA A 447 47.70 18.68 -1.55
C ALA A 447 46.23 18.62 -2.03
N ALA A 448 45.40 19.54 -1.51
CA ALA A 448 44.00 19.68 -1.92
C ALA A 448 43.86 20.12 -3.40
N ARG A 449 44.72 21.00 -3.89
CA ARG A 449 44.74 21.39 -5.32
C ARG A 449 45.08 20.20 -6.22
N LEU A 450 46.08 19.40 -5.86
CA LEU A 450 46.51 18.25 -6.66
C LEU A 450 45.43 17.16 -6.73
N VAL A 451 44.70 16.95 -5.64
CA VAL A 451 43.59 16.00 -5.58
C VAL A 451 42.36 16.52 -6.36
N ALA A 452 42.08 17.83 -6.29
CA ALA A 452 41.03 18.46 -7.06
C ALA A 452 41.29 18.37 -8.58
N GLU A 453 42.52 18.69 -9.04
CA GLU A 453 42.91 18.54 -10.43
C GLU A 453 42.81 17.08 -10.94
N ARG A 454 43.20 16.10 -10.12
CA ARG A 454 43.03 14.68 -10.49
C ARG A 454 41.56 14.24 -10.53
N LEU A 455 40.73 14.80 -9.66
CA LEU A 455 39.30 14.54 -9.68
C LEU A 455 38.58 15.16 -10.87
N ASP A 456 39.04 16.35 -11.30
CA ASP A 456 38.52 17.03 -12.49
C ASP A 456 38.97 16.31 -13.77
N GLN A 457 40.23 15.86 -13.86
CA GLN A 457 40.70 14.99 -14.96
C GLN A 457 39.93 13.66 -15.05
N ALA A 458 39.60 13.07 -13.90
CA ALA A 458 38.77 11.86 -13.87
C ALA A 458 37.30 12.14 -14.28
N ALA A 459 36.80 13.35 -14.03
CA ALA A 459 35.48 13.79 -14.47
C ALA A 459 35.43 14.02 -15.99
N GLU A 460 36.44 14.68 -16.57
CA GLU A 460 36.55 14.85 -18.01
C GLU A 460 36.72 13.52 -18.75
N ALA A 461 37.46 12.57 -18.20
CA ALA A 461 37.59 11.22 -18.77
C ALA A 461 36.28 10.43 -18.76
N LEU A 462 35.30 10.80 -17.91
CA LEU A 462 33.98 10.16 -17.82
C LEU A 462 32.92 10.87 -18.67
N GLU A 463 33.15 12.09 -19.14
CA GLU A 463 32.22 12.87 -19.96
C GLU A 463 31.84 12.17 -21.30
N PRO A 464 32.79 11.55 -22.06
CA PRO A 464 32.45 10.84 -23.28
C PRO A 464 31.57 9.62 -23.06
N VAL A 465 31.61 9.05 -21.86
CA VAL A 465 30.82 7.90 -21.47
C VAL A 465 29.40 8.33 -21.06
N SER A 466 29.27 9.53 -20.49
CA SER A 466 27.99 10.19 -20.18
C SER A 466 27.21 10.52 -21.47
N ALA A 467 27.89 11.09 -22.47
CA ALA A 467 27.32 11.39 -23.79
C ALA A 467 26.85 10.11 -24.53
N ARG A 468 27.61 9.00 -24.41
CA ARG A 468 27.21 7.72 -24.99
C ARG A 468 25.98 7.11 -24.33
N LEU A 469 25.76 7.35 -23.05
CA LEU A 469 24.58 6.88 -22.32
C LEU A 469 23.34 7.74 -22.58
N ALA A 470 23.49 9.03 -22.78
CA ALA A 470 22.41 9.89 -23.25
C ALA A 470 21.92 9.42 -24.63
N GLY A 471 22.85 9.16 -25.55
CA GLY A 471 22.50 8.59 -26.85
C GLY A 471 21.92 7.17 -26.79
N LEU A 472 22.24 6.37 -25.77
CA LEU A 472 21.62 5.07 -25.54
C LEU A 472 20.18 5.24 -24.99
N GLY A 473 19.95 6.20 -24.11
CA GLY A 473 18.62 6.57 -23.60
C GLY A 473 17.66 7.00 -24.74
N GLU A 474 18.15 7.83 -25.67
CA GLU A 474 17.38 8.22 -26.86
C GLU A 474 17.10 7.04 -27.79
N ARG A 475 18.06 6.13 -27.98
CA ARG A 475 17.89 4.91 -28.80
C ARG A 475 16.93 3.93 -28.15
N ILE A 476 16.93 3.82 -26.84
CA ILE A 476 15.97 3.00 -26.08
C ILE A 476 14.59 3.64 -26.18
N GLY A 477 14.46 4.95 -26.03
CA GLY A 477 13.20 5.68 -26.23
C GLY A 477 12.60 5.45 -27.61
N ALA A 478 13.41 5.61 -28.66
CA ALA A 478 13.00 5.36 -30.04
C ALA A 478 12.67 3.88 -30.34
N ALA A 479 13.29 2.93 -29.63
CA ALA A 479 12.97 1.50 -29.74
C ALA A 479 11.65 1.16 -29.04
N VAL A 480 11.38 1.78 -27.90
CA VAL A 480 10.09 1.65 -27.19
C VAL A 480 8.96 2.25 -28.01
N GLU A 481 9.15 3.42 -28.63
CA GLU A 481 8.14 4.02 -29.51
C GLU A 481 7.86 3.13 -30.75
N ARG A 482 8.89 2.57 -31.36
CA ARG A 482 8.71 1.60 -32.46
C ARG A 482 8.00 0.32 -32.01
N GLY A 483 8.33 -0.20 -30.83
CA GLY A 483 7.65 -1.37 -30.24
C GLY A 483 6.18 -1.09 -29.96
N VAL A 484 5.85 0.08 -29.42
CA VAL A 484 4.46 0.51 -29.18
C VAL A 484 3.71 0.69 -30.50
N ALA A 485 4.36 1.24 -31.53
CA ALA A 485 3.76 1.37 -32.87
C ALA A 485 3.49 0.01 -33.51
N GLU A 486 4.40 -0.96 -33.36
CA GLU A 486 4.25 -2.32 -33.89
C GLU A 486 3.16 -3.11 -33.13
N VAL A 487 3.08 -2.99 -31.82
CA VAL A 487 1.98 -3.57 -31.02
C VAL A 487 0.64 -2.95 -31.42
N ARG A 488 0.59 -1.63 -31.69
CA ARG A 488 -0.61 -1.00 -32.23
C ARG A 488 -0.97 -1.51 -33.63
N ARG A 489 0.01 -1.73 -34.50
CA ARG A 489 -0.20 -2.29 -35.84
C ARG A 489 -0.75 -3.71 -35.77
N LEU A 490 -0.16 -4.57 -34.96
CA LEU A 490 -0.61 -5.97 -34.75
C LEU A 490 -2.01 -6.02 -34.12
N ALA A 491 -2.34 -5.12 -33.17
CA ALA A 491 -3.66 -5.03 -32.58
C ALA A 491 -4.74 -4.49 -33.54
N LEU A 492 -4.35 -3.80 -34.61
CA LEU A 492 -5.24 -3.34 -35.67
C LEU A 492 -5.46 -4.40 -36.76
N ASP A 493 -4.46 -5.24 -37.02
CA ASP A 493 -4.56 -6.35 -38.00
C ASP A 493 -5.43 -7.54 -37.49
N GLU A 494 -5.51 -7.75 -36.18
CA GLU A 494 -6.40 -8.77 -35.59
C GLU A 494 -7.88 -8.35 -35.52
N ARG A 495 -8.21 -7.08 -35.81
CA ARG A 495 -9.58 -6.57 -35.80
C ARG A 495 -10.03 -6.19 -37.22
N GLY A 496 -10.36 -7.22 -37.97
CA GLY A 496 -11.12 -7.02 -39.22
C GLY A 496 -12.44 -6.31 -38.99
N GLY A 497 -12.54 -5.07 -39.42
CA GLY A 497 -13.75 -4.40 -39.85
C GLY A 497 -14.79 -4.05 -38.77
N GLY A 498 -14.56 -2.97 -38.02
CA GLY A 498 -15.61 -2.26 -37.26
C GLY A 498 -15.14 -0.86 -36.85
N PRO A 499 -16.03 0.16 -36.78
CA PRO A 499 -15.61 1.53 -36.55
C PRO A 499 -15.03 1.70 -35.14
N VAL A 500 -13.81 2.18 -35.07
CA VAL A 500 -13.08 2.49 -33.84
C VAL A 500 -13.74 3.66 -33.14
N PRO A 501 -14.02 3.59 -31.81
CA PRO A 501 -14.43 4.74 -31.03
C PRO A 501 -13.29 5.78 -31.01
N ARG A 502 -13.57 6.99 -31.49
CA ARG A 502 -12.65 8.12 -31.39
C ARG A 502 -12.47 8.51 -29.93
N TRP A 503 -11.27 8.32 -29.41
CA TRP A 503 -10.84 8.96 -28.17
C TRP A 503 -10.64 10.46 -28.43
N PRO A 504 -11.08 11.34 -27.53
CA PRO A 504 -10.87 12.77 -27.71
C PRO A 504 -9.36 13.07 -27.69
N LYS A 505 -8.92 13.82 -28.69
CA LYS A 505 -7.57 14.39 -28.72
C LYS A 505 -7.43 15.31 -27.52
N THR A 506 -6.55 15.00 -26.61
CA THR A 506 -6.06 15.96 -25.64
C THR A 506 -5.24 17.00 -26.37
N THR A 507 -5.88 18.12 -26.72
CA THR A 507 -5.18 19.34 -27.06
C THR A 507 -4.46 19.81 -25.79
N GLY A 508 -3.14 19.84 -25.87
CA GLY A 508 -2.35 20.51 -24.85
C GLY A 508 -2.75 21.97 -24.78
N ASN A 509 -3.12 22.42 -23.62
CA ASN A 509 -2.80 23.77 -23.20
C ASN A 509 -2.84 23.90 -21.68
N ALA A 510 -1.74 24.38 -21.21
CA ALA A 510 -1.45 25.17 -20.02
C ALA A 510 -2.60 25.36 -19.01
N GLY A 511 -2.39 24.82 -17.84
CA GLY A 511 -3.21 25.08 -16.66
C GLY A 511 -2.64 24.40 -15.44
N ALA A 512 -1.42 24.72 -15.06
CA ALA A 512 -0.91 24.40 -13.74
C ALA A 512 -1.81 25.05 -12.69
N LYS A 513 -2.66 24.27 -12.06
CA LYS A 513 -3.25 24.60 -10.76
C LYS A 513 -2.99 23.44 -9.82
N ARG A 514 -2.16 23.76 -8.88
CA ARG A 514 -1.82 23.15 -7.61
C ARG A 514 -2.93 22.26 -7.04
N TRP A 515 -2.55 21.04 -6.74
CA TRP A 515 -3.03 20.28 -5.59
C TRP A 515 -1.85 19.67 -4.83
#